data_74963f3f8ebf2e5648af682c6fa1ff0c
#
_entry.id   74963f3f8ebf2e5648af682c6fa1ff0c
#
_cell.length_a   1.000
_cell.length_b   1.000
_cell.length_c   1.000
_cell.angle_alpha   90.00
_cell.angle_beta   90.00
_cell.angle_gamma   90.00
#
_symmetry.space_group_name_H-M   'P 1'
#
loop_
_entity.id
_entity.type
_entity.pdbx_description
1 polymer ?
#
loop_
_entity_poly.entity_id
_entity_poly.type
_entity_poly.pdbx_seq_one_letter_code
_entity_poly.pdbx_strand_id
1 'polypeptide(L)'
;HFDVDEKGKPVSCYYKRSKDANKLVEEFMLLANRTVAESIGKVKKGKKPKTLPYRIHDNPDPQKLETLREFVVKFGYKMKTEGTKGATARSLNKLMSDCEGKPENNLIQMVALRAMMKAKYSVHNIGHFGLAFEYYTHFTSPIRRYPDTMVHRLLTKYADGGRSANEKHYEELCEHCSEMEQIAQNAERDSIKYKMVEFMGDKLGEEFDAHISGITSYGIYATIDENHCEGMIPMRDIADDYYDFDEKNFCLIGRRHHNKYQLGDAIRIKVAQANLEKKQLDFTLAGDSAPVRKEKPAANTSSSKAKKSKQKTRNHRKNK
;
A
#
# COMPACT_ATOMS: atom_id res chain seq x y z
N HIS A 1 -11.96 11.84 -4.77
CA HIS A 1 -13.34 12.31 -4.87
C HIS A 1 -13.47 13.28 -6.02
N PHE A 2 -14.67 13.33 -6.62
CA PHE A 2 -15.00 14.26 -7.69
C PHE A 2 -16.19 15.11 -7.26
N ASP A 3 -16.12 16.41 -7.48
CA ASP A 3 -17.32 17.24 -7.53
C ASP A 3 -17.90 17.13 -8.93
N VAL A 4 -19.20 16.97 -9.00
CA VAL A 4 -19.92 16.80 -10.27
C VAL A 4 -20.96 17.90 -10.46
N ASP A 5 -21.19 18.29 -11.70
CA ASP A 5 -22.25 19.21 -12.06
C ASP A 5 -23.64 18.54 -12.00
N GLU A 6 -24.71 19.29 -12.34
CA GLU A 6 -26.07 18.77 -12.37
C GLU A 6 -26.28 17.62 -13.36
N LYS A 7 -25.41 17.46 -14.35
CA LYS A 7 -25.43 16.38 -15.35
C LYS A 7 -24.54 15.20 -14.94
N GLY A 8 -23.87 15.29 -13.77
CA GLY A 8 -22.97 14.26 -13.26
C GLY A 8 -21.57 14.29 -13.88
N LYS A 9 -21.21 15.34 -14.66
CA LYS A 9 -19.87 15.50 -15.22
C LYS A 9 -18.91 15.99 -14.13
N PRO A 10 -17.69 15.43 -14.00
CA PRO A 10 -16.72 15.86 -13.01
C PRO A 10 -16.16 17.25 -13.34
N VAL A 11 -16.23 18.17 -12.38
CA VAL A 11 -15.73 19.55 -12.49
C VAL A 11 -14.46 19.76 -11.66
N SER A 12 -14.27 19.01 -10.57
CA SER A 12 -13.05 19.02 -9.77
C SER A 12 -12.69 17.64 -9.25
N CYS A 13 -11.41 17.44 -8.94
CA CYS A 13 -10.90 16.23 -8.33
C CYS A 13 -10.08 16.59 -7.08
N TYR A 14 -10.34 15.94 -5.94
CA TYR A 14 -9.64 16.22 -4.71
C TYR A 14 -9.51 14.99 -3.81
N TYR A 15 -8.51 15.02 -2.91
CA TYR A 15 -8.34 14.01 -1.87
C TYR A 15 -8.98 14.45 -0.55
N LYS A 16 -9.86 13.59 -0.03
CA LYS A 16 -10.39 13.78 1.32
C LYS A 16 -9.33 13.41 2.35
N ARG A 17 -8.80 14.40 3.06
CA ARG A 17 -7.83 14.17 4.14
C ARG A 17 -8.53 13.64 5.38
N SER A 18 -8.00 12.54 5.95
CA SER A 18 -8.42 12.05 7.26
C SER A 18 -7.90 12.99 8.35
N LYS A 19 -8.80 13.44 9.23
CA LYS A 19 -8.51 14.32 10.38
C LYS A 19 -8.56 13.51 11.67
N ASP A 20 -8.12 14.09 12.78
CA ASP A 20 -8.07 13.42 14.09
C ASP A 20 -9.44 12.90 14.53
N ALA A 21 -10.52 13.65 14.28
CA ALA A 21 -11.89 13.19 14.55
C ALA A 21 -12.25 11.91 13.76
N ASN A 22 -11.78 11.77 12.51
CA ASN A 22 -12.00 10.56 11.72
C ASN A 22 -11.25 9.37 12.34
N LYS A 23 -9.99 9.60 12.74
CA LYS A 23 -9.15 8.58 13.38
C LYS A 23 -9.75 8.14 14.73
N LEU A 24 -10.24 9.09 15.53
CA LEU A 24 -10.89 8.79 16.80
C LEU A 24 -12.11 7.87 16.62
N VAL A 25 -12.99 8.17 15.65
CA VAL A 25 -14.15 7.32 15.35
C VAL A 25 -13.68 5.95 14.85
N GLU A 26 -12.66 5.89 14.01
CA GLU A 26 -12.07 4.64 13.50
C GLU A 26 -11.57 3.75 14.66
N GLU A 27 -10.85 4.31 15.63
CA GLU A 27 -10.35 3.58 16.80
C GLU A 27 -11.51 3.00 17.65
N PHE A 28 -12.58 3.76 17.86
CA PHE A 28 -13.78 3.24 18.55
C PHE A 28 -14.48 2.14 17.76
N MET A 29 -14.52 2.23 16.43
CA MET A 29 -15.06 1.17 15.57
C MET A 29 -14.20 -0.09 15.65
N LEU A 30 -12.87 0.04 15.62
CA LEU A 30 -11.93 -1.08 15.79
C LEU A 30 -12.11 -1.74 17.17
N LEU A 31 -12.23 -0.94 18.23
CA LEU A 31 -12.45 -1.44 19.59
C LEU A 31 -13.76 -2.23 19.68
N ALA A 32 -14.87 -1.70 19.15
CA ALA A 32 -16.17 -2.38 19.15
C ALA A 32 -16.11 -3.70 18.38
N ASN A 33 -15.55 -3.69 17.16
CA ASN A 33 -15.39 -4.87 16.33
C ASN A 33 -14.59 -5.96 17.03
N ARG A 34 -13.47 -5.60 17.64
CA ARG A 34 -12.61 -6.51 18.40
C ARG A 34 -13.33 -7.06 19.64
N THR A 35 -13.97 -6.22 20.44
CA THR A 35 -14.68 -6.61 21.66
C THR A 35 -15.77 -7.62 21.36
N VAL A 36 -16.57 -7.41 20.30
CA VAL A 36 -17.59 -8.34 19.86
C VAL A 36 -16.98 -9.69 19.45
N ALA A 37 -15.91 -9.67 18.67
CA ALA A 37 -15.22 -10.90 18.25
C ALA A 37 -14.66 -11.67 19.45
N GLU A 38 -14.04 -11.00 20.41
CA GLU A 38 -13.49 -11.60 21.62
C GLU A 38 -14.59 -12.16 22.52
N SER A 39 -15.75 -11.50 22.66
CA SER A 39 -16.84 -11.93 23.52
C SER A 39 -17.41 -13.31 23.16
N ILE A 40 -17.39 -13.65 21.87
CA ILE A 40 -17.87 -14.94 21.35
C ILE A 40 -16.71 -15.93 21.12
N GLY A 41 -15.58 -15.45 20.59
CA GLY A 41 -14.45 -16.29 20.19
C GLY A 41 -13.54 -16.71 21.33
N LYS A 42 -13.35 -15.85 22.35
CA LYS A 42 -12.46 -16.10 23.47
C LYS A 42 -13.17 -16.88 24.57
N VAL A 43 -13.17 -18.19 24.43
CA VAL A 43 -13.85 -19.11 25.41
C VAL A 43 -12.83 -19.74 26.37
N LYS A 44 -13.31 -20.22 27.51
CA LYS A 44 -12.50 -20.96 28.47
C LYS A 44 -11.92 -22.23 27.83
N LYS A 45 -10.72 -22.62 28.26
CA LYS A 45 -10.01 -23.83 27.79
C LYS A 45 -10.95 -25.05 27.88
N GLY A 46 -11.05 -25.78 26.77
CA GLY A 46 -11.93 -26.97 26.67
C GLY A 46 -13.36 -26.69 26.20
N LYS A 47 -13.76 -25.43 25.98
CA LYS A 47 -15.04 -25.09 25.34
C LYS A 47 -14.83 -24.70 23.88
N LYS A 48 -15.76 -25.12 23.00
CA LYS A 48 -15.77 -24.69 21.60
C LYS A 48 -16.49 -23.34 21.51
N PRO A 49 -15.92 -22.33 20.79
CA PRO A 49 -16.62 -21.06 20.56
C PRO A 49 -17.89 -21.28 19.73
N LYS A 50 -18.87 -20.41 19.88
CA LYS A 50 -20.04 -20.38 19.02
C LYS A 50 -19.66 -19.82 17.65
N THR A 51 -20.34 -20.24 16.59
CA THR A 51 -20.13 -19.79 15.21
C THR A 51 -20.29 -18.28 15.11
N LEU A 52 -19.31 -17.63 14.53
CA LEU A 52 -19.30 -16.17 14.27
C LEU A 52 -18.53 -15.88 12.98
N PRO A 53 -19.04 -15.02 12.08
CA PRO A 53 -18.25 -14.50 10.99
C PRO A 53 -17.10 -13.61 11.52
N TYR A 54 -15.85 -14.02 11.26
CA TYR A 54 -14.67 -13.21 11.54
C TYR A 54 -14.20 -12.51 10.26
N ARG A 55 -13.55 -11.36 10.41
CA ARG A 55 -12.75 -10.75 9.37
C ARG A 55 -11.31 -11.22 9.57
N ILE A 56 -10.87 -12.14 8.76
CA ILE A 56 -9.55 -12.74 8.86
C ILE A 56 -8.59 -12.14 7.83
N HIS A 57 -7.32 -12.05 8.21
CA HIS A 57 -6.24 -11.64 7.33
C HIS A 57 -5.04 -12.53 7.60
N ASP A 58 -4.69 -13.35 6.62
CA ASP A 58 -3.60 -14.29 6.75
C ASP A 58 -2.23 -13.59 6.74
N ASN A 59 -1.19 -14.34 7.10
CA ASN A 59 0.18 -13.85 7.03
C ASN A 59 0.53 -13.49 5.59
N PRO A 60 1.50 -12.58 5.39
CA PRO A 60 2.05 -12.30 4.09
C PRO A 60 2.58 -13.57 3.41
N ASP A 61 2.54 -13.59 2.09
CA ASP A 61 3.14 -14.66 1.28
C ASP A 61 4.66 -14.72 1.55
N PRO A 62 5.21 -15.87 2.01
CA PRO A 62 6.62 -15.97 2.38
C PRO A 62 7.58 -15.65 1.24
N GLN A 63 7.25 -16.06 0.00
CA GLN A 63 8.12 -15.82 -1.16
C GLN A 63 8.16 -14.35 -1.53
N LYS A 64 6.98 -13.70 -1.52
CA LYS A 64 6.88 -12.26 -1.79
C LYS A 64 7.51 -11.43 -0.66
N LEU A 65 7.42 -11.90 0.58
CA LEU A 65 8.06 -11.26 1.73
C LEU A 65 9.59 -11.32 1.62
N GLU A 66 10.13 -12.43 1.13
CA GLU A 66 11.56 -12.55 0.86
C GLU A 66 12.00 -11.65 -0.30
N THR A 67 11.23 -11.58 -1.38
CA THR A 67 11.46 -10.62 -2.47
C THR A 67 11.46 -9.18 -1.95
N LEU A 68 10.54 -8.83 -1.05
CA LEU A 68 10.54 -7.52 -0.40
C LEU A 68 11.82 -7.31 0.42
N ARG A 69 12.26 -8.31 1.19
CA ARG A 69 13.49 -8.24 1.99
C ARG A 69 14.71 -7.95 1.11
N GLU A 70 14.88 -8.70 0.02
CA GLU A 70 15.97 -8.49 -0.93
C GLU A 70 15.91 -7.12 -1.58
N PHE A 71 14.70 -6.66 -1.87
CA PHE A 71 14.47 -5.35 -2.48
C PHE A 71 14.88 -4.20 -1.54
N VAL A 72 14.43 -4.21 -0.27
CA VAL A 72 14.71 -3.11 0.66
C VAL A 72 16.17 -3.04 1.09
N VAL A 73 16.92 -4.15 1.03
CA VAL A 73 18.36 -4.16 1.28
C VAL A 73 19.12 -3.24 0.31
N LYS A 74 18.64 -3.11 -0.94
CA LYS A 74 19.24 -2.22 -1.96
C LYS A 74 19.18 -0.74 -1.56
N PHE A 75 18.21 -0.38 -0.73
CA PHE A 75 18.06 0.97 -0.16
C PHE A 75 18.71 1.11 1.22
N GLY A 76 19.40 0.07 1.70
CA GLY A 76 20.10 0.08 2.99
C GLY A 76 19.23 -0.28 4.19
N TYR A 77 17.97 -0.71 3.98
CA TYR A 77 17.09 -1.15 5.06
C TYR A 77 17.31 -2.62 5.43
N LYS A 78 17.00 -2.92 6.68
CA LYS A 78 17.06 -4.31 7.20
C LYS A 78 15.66 -4.75 7.61
N MET A 79 15.24 -5.89 7.10
CA MET A 79 13.96 -6.51 7.41
C MET A 79 14.17 -7.97 7.82
N LYS A 80 13.45 -8.41 8.87
CA LYS A 80 13.41 -9.81 9.30
C LYS A 80 12.13 -10.43 8.75
N THR A 81 12.28 -11.52 8.02
CA THR A 81 11.16 -12.30 7.43
C THR A 81 10.84 -13.54 8.25
N GLU A 82 11.79 -13.99 9.07
CA GLU A 82 11.67 -15.18 9.91
C GLU A 82 11.24 -14.84 11.34
N GLY A 83 10.52 -15.75 11.97
CA GLY A 83 10.10 -15.65 13.35
C GLY A 83 8.59 -15.79 13.56
N THR A 84 8.10 -15.33 14.72
CA THR A 84 6.67 -15.34 15.03
C THR A 84 5.90 -14.29 14.21
N LYS A 85 4.57 -14.50 14.02
CA LYS A 85 3.68 -13.55 13.33
C LYS A 85 3.90 -12.10 13.80
N GLY A 86 4.04 -11.89 15.10
CA GLY A 86 4.28 -10.57 15.67
C GLY A 86 5.69 -10.01 15.39
N ALA A 87 6.70 -10.85 15.16
CA ALA A 87 8.04 -10.38 14.81
C ALA A 87 8.07 -9.83 13.37
N THR A 88 7.44 -10.53 12.44
CA THR A 88 7.31 -10.08 11.05
C THR A 88 6.51 -8.77 10.96
N ALA A 89 5.37 -8.68 11.66
CA ALA A 89 4.57 -7.46 11.68
C ALA A 89 5.36 -6.26 12.25
N ARG A 90 6.08 -6.44 13.36
CA ARG A 90 6.94 -5.38 13.91
C ARG A 90 8.06 -4.96 12.96
N SER A 91 8.66 -5.94 12.24
CA SER A 91 9.71 -5.66 11.26
C SER A 91 9.19 -4.85 10.08
N LEU A 92 7.99 -5.17 9.58
CA LEU A 92 7.30 -4.40 8.54
C LEU A 92 6.93 -2.99 8.99
N ASN A 93 6.34 -2.84 10.18
CA ASN A 93 5.98 -1.54 10.72
C ASN A 93 7.23 -0.65 10.92
N LYS A 94 8.33 -1.23 11.40
CA LYS A 94 9.59 -0.53 11.51
C LYS A 94 10.10 -0.08 10.14
N LEU A 95 10.07 -0.96 9.13
CA LEU A 95 10.46 -0.61 7.76
C LEU A 95 9.63 0.56 7.23
N MET A 96 8.30 0.54 7.41
CA MET A 96 7.42 1.64 6.99
C MET A 96 7.78 2.95 7.68
N SER A 97 8.03 2.93 8.98
CA SER A 97 8.46 4.10 9.74
C SER A 97 9.83 4.62 9.31
N ASP A 98 10.79 3.70 9.06
CA ASP A 98 12.16 4.06 8.63
C ASP A 98 12.18 4.68 7.22
N CYS A 99 11.16 4.39 6.38
CA CYS A 99 11.02 4.92 5.02
C CYS A 99 10.21 6.22 4.97
N GLU A 100 9.46 6.57 6.00
CA GLU A 100 8.54 7.71 6.01
C GLU A 100 9.26 9.01 5.63
N GLY A 101 8.67 9.76 4.70
CA GLY A 101 9.24 11.02 4.20
C GLY A 101 10.43 10.89 3.24
N LYS A 102 10.83 9.67 2.85
CA LYS A 102 11.92 9.43 1.91
C LYS A 102 11.40 9.16 0.49
N PRO A 103 12.21 9.42 -0.56
CA PRO A 103 11.79 9.22 -1.94
C PRO A 103 11.33 7.79 -2.27
N GLU A 104 11.98 6.80 -1.66
CA GLU A 104 11.68 5.38 -1.86
C GLU A 104 10.45 4.87 -1.09
N ASN A 105 9.82 5.70 -0.25
CA ASN A 105 8.70 5.30 0.61
C ASN A 105 7.54 4.67 -0.18
N ASN A 106 7.07 5.37 -1.21
CA ASN A 106 5.93 4.90 -2.02
C ASN A 106 6.22 3.57 -2.70
N LEU A 107 7.45 3.41 -3.19
CA LEU A 107 7.90 2.18 -3.83
C LEU A 107 7.93 1.01 -2.84
N ILE A 108 8.54 1.20 -1.67
CA ILE A 108 8.62 0.17 -0.63
C ILE A 108 7.22 -0.20 -0.14
N GLN A 109 6.33 0.77 0.06
CA GLN A 109 4.93 0.52 0.43
C GLN A 109 4.19 -0.31 -0.62
N MET A 110 4.38 -0.02 -1.91
CA MET A 110 3.74 -0.77 -2.99
C MET A 110 4.22 -2.22 -3.04
N VAL A 111 5.53 -2.47 -2.92
CA VAL A 111 6.08 -3.84 -2.91
C VAL A 111 5.63 -4.58 -1.65
N ALA A 112 5.61 -3.91 -0.50
CA ALA A 112 5.09 -4.48 0.75
C ALA A 112 3.61 -4.86 0.64
N LEU A 113 2.78 -3.99 0.04
CA LEU A 113 1.36 -4.27 -0.17
C LEU A 113 1.13 -5.50 -1.07
N ARG A 114 1.97 -5.70 -2.09
CA ARG A 114 1.91 -6.88 -2.97
C ARG A 114 2.25 -8.19 -2.25
N ALA A 115 3.01 -8.13 -1.16
CA ALA A 115 3.32 -9.29 -0.33
C ALA A 115 2.18 -9.66 0.64
N MET A 116 1.25 -8.73 0.91
CA MET A 116 0.12 -8.96 1.80
C MET A 116 -0.94 -9.84 1.14
N MET A 117 -1.56 -10.69 1.97
CA MET A 117 -2.76 -11.43 1.57
C MET A 117 -3.98 -10.51 1.61
N LYS A 118 -5.07 -10.91 0.96
CA LYS A 118 -6.35 -10.19 1.07
C LYS A 118 -7.09 -10.64 2.32
N ALA A 119 -7.69 -9.69 3.05
CA ALA A 119 -8.60 -10.02 4.12
C ALA A 119 -9.92 -10.58 3.55
N LYS A 120 -10.52 -11.56 4.24
CA LYS A 120 -11.79 -12.21 3.86
C LYS A 120 -12.64 -12.50 5.08
N TYR A 121 -13.90 -12.86 4.87
CA TYR A 121 -14.77 -13.37 5.92
C TYR A 121 -14.65 -14.88 6.02
N SER A 122 -14.69 -15.41 7.24
CA SER A 122 -14.72 -16.85 7.52
C SER A 122 -15.20 -17.08 8.96
N VAL A 123 -15.81 -18.22 9.22
CA VAL A 123 -16.12 -18.66 10.60
C VAL A 123 -14.91 -19.28 11.30
N HIS A 124 -13.84 -19.56 10.55
CA HIS A 124 -12.59 -20.11 11.06
C HIS A 124 -11.61 -18.98 11.39
N ASN A 125 -11.50 -18.65 12.67
CA ASN A 125 -10.63 -17.57 13.11
C ASN A 125 -9.15 -17.94 13.02
N ILE A 126 -8.39 -17.19 12.22
CA ILE A 126 -6.92 -17.27 12.14
C ILE A 126 -6.25 -15.96 12.61
N GLY A 127 -7.05 -15.00 13.08
CA GLY A 127 -6.62 -13.64 13.41
C GLY A 127 -6.57 -12.70 12.21
N HIS A 128 -6.18 -11.46 12.46
CA HIS A 128 -6.05 -10.42 11.45
C HIS A 128 -4.63 -9.85 11.45
N PHE A 129 -3.77 -10.31 10.53
CA PHE A 129 -2.36 -9.94 10.50
C PHE A 129 -2.16 -8.42 10.42
N GLY A 130 -2.82 -7.74 9.48
CA GLY A 130 -2.62 -6.31 9.26
C GLY A 130 -3.02 -5.41 10.44
N LEU A 131 -3.96 -5.86 11.30
CA LEU A 131 -4.37 -5.16 12.52
C LEU A 131 -3.68 -5.70 13.78
N ALA A 132 -2.94 -6.79 13.66
CA ALA A 132 -2.33 -7.51 14.79
C ALA A 132 -3.35 -7.95 15.87
N PHE A 133 -4.58 -8.28 15.47
CA PHE A 133 -5.63 -8.76 16.35
C PHE A 133 -5.78 -10.27 16.27
N GLU A 134 -5.91 -10.94 17.42
CA GLU A 134 -6.21 -12.37 17.49
C GLU A 134 -7.68 -12.68 17.15
N TYR A 135 -8.58 -11.76 17.47
CA TYR A 135 -10.01 -11.84 17.19
C TYR A 135 -10.47 -10.54 16.56
N TYR A 136 -11.08 -10.63 15.40
CA TYR A 136 -11.62 -9.45 14.73
C TYR A 136 -12.84 -9.84 13.88
N THR A 137 -13.88 -9.02 13.94
CA THR A 137 -15.06 -9.12 13.09
C THR A 137 -15.49 -7.76 12.63
N HIS A 138 -16.33 -7.67 11.63
CA HIS A 138 -17.04 -6.46 11.28
C HIS A 138 -18.40 -6.42 11.98
N PHE A 139 -18.67 -5.37 12.72
CA PHE A 139 -19.90 -5.18 13.51
C PHE A 139 -20.51 -3.78 13.35
N THR A 140 -19.69 -2.77 13.09
CA THR A 140 -20.05 -1.35 13.23
C THR A 140 -20.77 -0.75 12.03
N SER A 141 -21.00 -1.49 10.94
CA SER A 141 -21.59 -0.96 9.71
C SER A 141 -22.65 -1.88 9.07
N PRO A 142 -23.71 -2.28 9.81
CA PRO A 142 -24.71 -3.25 9.33
C PRO A 142 -25.59 -2.74 8.18
N ILE A 143 -25.67 -1.42 7.98
CA ILE A 143 -26.47 -0.82 6.89
C ILE A 143 -25.86 -1.14 5.51
N ARG A 144 -24.54 -1.20 5.41
CA ARG A 144 -23.80 -1.36 4.16
C ARG A 144 -23.02 -2.66 4.03
N ARG A 145 -22.91 -3.45 5.11
CA ARG A 145 -22.18 -4.73 5.10
C ARG A 145 -23.04 -5.82 5.71
N TYR A 146 -23.38 -6.83 4.92
CA TYR A 146 -24.19 -7.95 5.37
C TYR A 146 -23.52 -8.80 6.47
N PRO A 147 -22.17 -9.03 6.47
CA PRO A 147 -21.51 -9.70 7.59
C PRO A 147 -21.75 -9.04 8.95
N ASP A 148 -21.79 -7.71 9.03
CA ASP A 148 -22.13 -6.99 10.26
C ASP A 148 -23.56 -7.35 10.72
N THR A 149 -24.52 -7.39 9.81
CA THR A 149 -25.90 -7.81 10.11
C THR A 149 -25.94 -9.24 10.62
N MET A 150 -25.18 -10.17 10.03
CA MET A 150 -25.06 -11.53 10.51
C MET A 150 -24.53 -11.59 11.95
N VAL A 151 -23.49 -10.80 12.24
CA VAL A 151 -22.91 -10.71 13.58
C VAL A 151 -23.91 -10.17 14.57
N HIS A 152 -24.68 -9.11 14.25
CA HIS A 152 -25.75 -8.59 15.12
C HIS A 152 -26.78 -9.64 15.45
N ARG A 153 -27.30 -10.37 14.45
CA ARG A 153 -28.29 -11.43 14.63
C ARG A 153 -27.76 -12.57 15.52
N LEU A 154 -26.51 -12.98 15.29
CA LEU A 154 -25.87 -14.02 16.09
C LEU A 154 -25.62 -13.57 17.53
N LEU A 155 -25.18 -12.33 17.73
CA LEU A 155 -24.92 -11.77 19.05
C LEU A 155 -26.23 -11.76 19.88
N THR A 156 -27.34 -11.26 19.32
CA THR A 156 -28.67 -11.28 19.97
C THR A 156 -29.08 -12.71 20.30
N LYS A 157 -29.05 -13.63 19.32
CA LYS A 157 -29.36 -15.04 19.54
C LYS A 157 -28.55 -15.66 20.69
N TYR A 158 -27.27 -15.34 20.79
CA TYR A 158 -26.39 -15.92 21.82
C TYR A 158 -26.56 -15.25 23.18
N ALA A 159 -26.92 -13.98 23.24
CA ALA A 159 -27.30 -13.27 24.46
C ALA A 159 -28.57 -13.88 25.08
N ASP A 160 -29.54 -14.27 24.25
CA ASP A 160 -30.77 -14.94 24.66
C ASP A 160 -30.57 -16.44 24.98
N GLY A 161 -29.33 -16.93 25.10
CA GLY A 161 -28.99 -18.30 25.44
C GLY A 161 -29.08 -19.29 24.26
N GLY A 162 -29.30 -18.84 23.05
CA GLY A 162 -29.41 -19.66 21.84
C GLY A 162 -28.18 -20.54 21.58
N ARG A 163 -28.43 -21.71 20.94
CA ARG A 163 -27.36 -22.63 20.52
C ARG A 163 -26.54 -22.06 19.39
N SER A 164 -25.27 -22.55 19.23
CA SER A 164 -24.41 -22.22 18.12
C SER A 164 -25.14 -22.38 16.78
N ALA A 165 -24.91 -21.44 15.86
CA ALA A 165 -25.46 -21.53 14.51
C ALA A 165 -24.73 -22.60 13.68
N ASN A 166 -25.31 -22.99 12.54
CA ASN A 166 -24.70 -23.95 11.62
C ASN A 166 -23.43 -23.35 10.98
N GLU A 167 -22.29 -23.93 11.33
CA GLU A 167 -20.97 -23.47 10.91
C GLU A 167 -20.82 -23.50 9.39
N LYS A 168 -21.23 -24.59 8.75
CA LYS A 168 -21.12 -24.75 7.28
C LYS A 168 -21.94 -23.69 6.54
N HIS A 169 -23.19 -23.48 6.96
CA HIS A 169 -24.04 -22.46 6.33
C HIS A 169 -23.47 -21.04 6.45
N TYR A 170 -22.91 -20.71 7.63
CA TYR A 170 -22.30 -19.38 7.81
C TYR A 170 -20.96 -19.24 7.09
N GLU A 171 -20.21 -20.33 6.87
CA GLU A 171 -19.00 -20.28 6.03
C GLU A 171 -19.37 -20.00 4.57
N GLU A 172 -20.38 -20.68 4.02
CA GLU A 172 -20.88 -20.41 2.67
C GLU A 172 -21.33 -18.94 2.50
N LEU A 173 -21.99 -18.37 3.52
CA LEU A 173 -22.35 -16.95 3.51
C LEU A 173 -21.11 -16.01 3.58
N CYS A 174 -20.10 -16.38 4.35
CA CYS A 174 -18.85 -15.63 4.45
C CYS A 174 -18.07 -15.61 3.12
N GLU A 175 -18.00 -16.76 2.44
CA GLU A 175 -17.39 -16.88 1.12
C GLU A 175 -18.13 -15.99 0.12
N HIS A 176 -19.45 -16.09 0.03
CA HIS A 176 -20.27 -15.25 -0.83
C HIS A 176 -20.08 -13.74 -0.53
N CYS A 177 -20.07 -13.36 0.74
CA CYS A 177 -19.85 -11.95 1.13
C CYS A 177 -18.46 -11.45 0.69
N SER A 178 -17.44 -12.30 0.76
CA SER A 178 -16.08 -11.95 0.34
C SER A 178 -15.98 -11.77 -1.18
N GLU A 179 -16.68 -12.61 -1.95
CA GLU A 179 -16.78 -12.47 -3.42
C GLU A 179 -17.52 -11.19 -3.80
N MET A 180 -18.67 -10.91 -3.18
CA MET A 180 -19.44 -9.70 -3.46
C MET A 180 -18.68 -8.43 -3.06
N GLU A 181 -17.92 -8.45 -1.96
CA GLU A 181 -17.02 -7.36 -1.59
C GLU A 181 -15.99 -7.08 -2.68
N GLN A 182 -15.39 -8.13 -3.26
CA GLN A 182 -14.41 -7.96 -4.35
C GLN A 182 -15.04 -7.36 -5.62
N ILE A 183 -16.26 -7.79 -5.95
CA ILE A 183 -17.01 -7.23 -7.09
C ILE A 183 -17.33 -5.76 -6.84
N ALA A 184 -17.81 -5.42 -5.64
CA ALA A 184 -18.11 -4.04 -5.26
C ALA A 184 -16.87 -3.15 -5.30
N GLN A 185 -15.73 -3.62 -4.80
CA GLN A 185 -14.45 -2.87 -4.87
C GLN A 185 -13.98 -2.67 -6.30
N ASN A 186 -14.13 -3.66 -7.17
CA ASN A 186 -13.78 -3.53 -8.58
C ASN A 186 -14.69 -2.51 -9.27
N ALA A 187 -16.00 -2.56 -9.02
CA ALA A 187 -16.95 -1.61 -9.56
C ALA A 187 -16.66 -0.16 -9.10
N GLU A 188 -16.31 0.03 -7.82
CA GLU A 188 -15.90 1.34 -7.29
C GLU A 188 -14.63 1.85 -7.99
N ARG A 189 -13.59 1.02 -8.13
CA ARG A 189 -12.36 1.38 -8.84
C ARG A 189 -12.63 1.75 -10.30
N ASP A 190 -13.48 0.98 -10.96
CA ASP A 190 -13.87 1.21 -12.35
C ASP A 190 -14.64 2.51 -12.51
N SER A 191 -15.53 2.84 -11.58
CA SER A 191 -16.25 4.10 -11.54
C SER A 191 -15.30 5.29 -11.36
N ILE A 192 -14.33 5.17 -10.43
CA ILE A 192 -13.30 6.20 -10.23
C ILE A 192 -12.47 6.39 -11.50
N LYS A 193 -12.02 5.30 -12.13
CA LYS A 193 -11.27 5.38 -13.40
C LYS A 193 -12.06 6.03 -14.50
N TYR A 194 -13.35 5.68 -14.64
CA TYR A 194 -14.23 6.30 -15.62
C TYR A 194 -14.31 7.82 -15.42
N LYS A 195 -14.53 8.28 -14.18
CA LYS A 195 -14.58 9.70 -13.84
C LYS A 195 -13.23 10.41 -14.02
N MET A 196 -12.12 9.74 -13.77
CA MET A 196 -10.78 10.27 -14.06
C MET A 196 -10.59 10.53 -15.56
N VAL A 197 -10.95 9.55 -16.40
CA VAL A 197 -10.81 9.66 -17.85
C VAL A 197 -11.75 10.75 -18.41
N GLU A 198 -12.98 10.83 -17.88
CA GLU A 198 -13.94 11.88 -18.25
C GLU A 198 -13.40 13.28 -17.88
N PHE A 199 -12.85 13.45 -16.67
CA PHE A 199 -12.25 14.71 -16.20
C PHE A 199 -11.04 15.14 -17.03
N MET A 200 -10.18 14.19 -17.39
CA MET A 200 -8.98 14.46 -18.18
C MET A 200 -9.27 14.60 -19.68
N GLY A 201 -10.44 14.17 -20.13
CA GLY A 201 -10.85 14.31 -21.52
C GLY A 201 -10.96 15.77 -21.99
N ASP A 202 -11.30 16.68 -21.08
CA ASP A 202 -11.33 18.13 -21.36
C ASP A 202 -9.95 18.78 -21.36
N LYS A 203 -8.90 18.05 -20.93
CA LYS A 203 -7.51 18.52 -20.76
C LYS A 203 -6.56 17.89 -21.75
N LEU A 204 -7.06 17.44 -22.90
CA LEU A 204 -6.22 16.85 -23.96
C LEU A 204 -5.22 17.89 -24.47
N GLY A 205 -3.94 17.49 -24.55
CA GLY A 205 -2.84 18.35 -24.99
C GLY A 205 -2.23 19.23 -23.92
N GLU A 206 -2.80 19.29 -22.71
CA GLU A 206 -2.20 19.99 -21.57
C GLU A 206 -1.03 19.21 -20.98
N GLU A 207 -0.08 19.93 -20.39
CA GLU A 207 1.11 19.37 -19.74
C GLU A 207 1.00 19.47 -18.23
N PHE A 208 1.45 18.42 -17.53
CA PHE A 208 1.41 18.32 -16.07
C PHE A 208 2.73 17.78 -15.52
N ASP A 209 3.05 18.23 -14.32
CA ASP A 209 4.08 17.58 -13.51
C ASP A 209 3.47 16.32 -12.88
N ALA A 210 4.22 15.24 -12.95
CA ALA A 210 3.78 13.91 -12.51
C ALA A 210 4.95 13.12 -11.91
N HIS A 211 4.64 12.05 -11.22
CA HIS A 211 5.63 11.10 -10.76
C HIS A 211 5.29 9.69 -11.26
N ILE A 212 6.31 8.87 -11.44
CA ILE A 212 6.17 7.49 -11.88
C ILE A 212 5.56 6.67 -10.74
N SER A 213 4.34 6.17 -10.93
CA SER A 213 3.59 5.34 -9.97
C SER A 213 3.74 3.84 -10.23
N GLY A 214 4.09 3.46 -11.46
CA GLY A 214 4.25 2.06 -11.84
C GLY A 214 5.12 1.90 -13.08
N ILE A 215 5.80 0.76 -13.18
CA ILE A 215 6.58 0.39 -14.37
C ILE A 215 6.27 -1.06 -14.73
N THR A 216 6.00 -1.28 -16.00
CA THR A 216 5.71 -2.59 -16.57
C THR A 216 6.45 -2.78 -17.90
N SER A 217 6.42 -3.98 -18.45
CA SER A 217 6.93 -4.26 -19.79
C SER A 217 6.18 -3.51 -20.90
N TYR A 218 4.97 -3.00 -20.62
CA TYR A 218 4.14 -2.29 -21.60
C TYR A 218 4.34 -0.77 -21.59
N GLY A 219 4.86 -0.21 -20.49
CA GLY A 219 5.08 1.23 -20.33
C GLY A 219 5.19 1.69 -18.89
N ILE A 220 5.20 3.00 -18.74
CA ILE A 220 5.29 3.71 -17.46
C ILE A 220 3.89 4.18 -17.06
N TYR A 221 3.49 3.90 -15.84
CA TYR A 221 2.33 4.54 -15.21
C TYR A 221 2.80 5.79 -14.48
N ALA A 222 2.11 6.89 -14.71
CA ALA A 222 2.42 8.17 -14.10
C ALA A 222 1.17 8.73 -13.41
N THR A 223 1.36 9.32 -12.24
CA THR A 223 0.31 10.02 -11.49
C THR A 223 0.60 11.50 -11.50
N ILE A 224 -0.35 12.30 -11.95
CA ILE A 224 -0.28 13.76 -11.97
C ILE A 224 -0.27 14.29 -10.53
N ASP A 225 0.65 15.20 -10.21
CA ASP A 225 0.82 15.71 -8.84
C ASP A 225 -0.37 16.56 -8.36
N GLU A 226 -0.99 17.32 -9.27
CA GLU A 226 -2.07 18.26 -8.95
C GLU A 226 -3.39 17.55 -8.61
N ASN A 227 -3.81 16.59 -9.44
CA ASN A 227 -5.14 15.97 -9.37
C ASN A 227 -5.09 14.46 -9.12
N HIS A 228 -3.89 13.89 -9.08
CA HIS A 228 -3.59 12.48 -8.87
C HIS A 228 -4.26 11.53 -9.87
N CYS A 229 -4.60 12.03 -11.05
CA CYS A 229 -5.04 11.17 -12.14
C CYS A 229 -3.87 10.33 -12.64
N GLU A 230 -4.11 9.02 -12.76
CA GLU A 230 -3.11 8.07 -13.24
C GLU A 230 -3.38 7.72 -14.70
N GLY A 231 -2.32 7.74 -15.51
CA GLY A 231 -2.34 7.31 -16.89
C GLY A 231 -1.08 6.53 -17.26
N MET A 232 -1.06 5.98 -18.46
CA MET A 232 0.04 5.18 -18.97
C MET A 232 0.77 5.91 -20.09
N ILE A 233 2.11 5.89 -20.05
CA ILE A 233 2.97 6.23 -21.16
C ILE A 233 3.38 4.91 -21.82
N PRO A 234 2.83 4.57 -23.00
CA PRO A 234 3.19 3.32 -23.67
C PRO A 234 4.68 3.27 -24.00
N MET A 235 5.30 2.09 -23.91
CA MET A 235 6.72 1.90 -24.23
C MET A 235 7.09 2.43 -25.62
N ARG A 236 6.20 2.29 -26.60
CA ARG A 236 6.40 2.77 -27.97
C ARG A 236 6.47 4.30 -28.11
N ASP A 237 5.90 5.02 -27.12
CA ASP A 237 5.80 6.47 -27.13
C ASP A 237 6.95 7.13 -26.34
N ILE A 238 7.86 6.31 -25.78
CA ILE A 238 9.13 6.74 -25.18
C ILE A 238 10.18 6.75 -26.30
N ALA A 239 10.28 7.88 -27.00
CA ALA A 239 10.97 7.95 -28.30
C ALA A 239 12.49 8.20 -28.20
N ASP A 240 13.05 8.49 -27.03
CA ASP A 240 14.45 8.87 -26.83
C ASP A 240 15.43 7.67 -26.87
N ASP A 241 14.97 6.46 -26.53
CA ASP A 241 15.78 5.24 -26.53
C ASP A 241 14.92 3.98 -26.64
N TYR A 242 15.58 2.82 -26.78
CA TYR A 242 14.96 1.50 -26.58
C TYR A 242 15.16 1.06 -25.15
N TYR A 243 14.07 0.76 -24.44
CA TYR A 243 14.10 0.44 -23.02
C TYR A 243 13.88 -1.04 -22.74
N ASP A 244 14.71 -1.59 -21.85
CA ASP A 244 14.52 -2.92 -21.25
C ASP A 244 13.90 -2.78 -19.88
N PHE A 245 12.92 -3.61 -19.58
CA PHE A 245 12.28 -3.67 -18.26
C PHE A 245 13.07 -4.58 -17.32
N ASP A 246 13.60 -4.03 -16.25
CA ASP A 246 14.21 -4.76 -15.15
C ASP A 246 13.15 -5.03 -14.07
N GLU A 247 12.57 -6.23 -14.11
CA GLU A 247 11.53 -6.65 -13.17
C GLU A 247 12.02 -6.68 -11.71
N LYS A 248 13.32 -7.01 -11.49
CA LYS A 248 13.90 -7.09 -10.13
C LYS A 248 14.09 -5.73 -9.48
N ASN A 249 14.31 -4.69 -10.28
CA ASN A 249 14.55 -3.34 -9.80
C ASN A 249 13.39 -2.40 -10.08
N PHE A 250 12.32 -2.87 -10.70
CA PHE A 250 11.14 -2.07 -11.12
C PHE A 250 11.54 -0.78 -11.84
N CYS A 251 12.39 -0.93 -12.88
CA CYS A 251 12.90 0.20 -13.64
C CYS A 251 12.99 -0.13 -15.13
N LEU A 252 13.00 0.94 -15.96
CA LEU A 252 13.37 0.86 -17.37
C LEU A 252 14.80 1.36 -17.54
N ILE A 253 15.58 0.65 -18.34
CA ILE A 253 16.97 1.00 -18.63
C ILE A 253 17.11 1.15 -20.14
N GLY A 254 17.51 2.34 -20.59
CA GLY A 254 17.78 2.65 -22.00
C GLY A 254 19.03 1.92 -22.50
N ARG A 255 18.95 1.36 -23.72
CA ARG A 255 20.04 0.58 -24.32
C ARG A 255 21.18 1.45 -24.83
N ARG A 256 20.88 2.66 -25.33
CA ARG A 256 21.87 3.55 -25.96
C ARG A 256 22.40 4.59 -24.98
N HIS A 257 21.47 5.31 -24.34
CA HIS A 257 21.81 6.45 -23.46
C HIS A 257 21.91 6.05 -22.00
N HIS A 258 21.56 4.81 -21.64
CA HIS A 258 21.53 4.32 -20.27
C HIS A 258 20.67 5.18 -19.32
N ASN A 259 19.73 5.95 -19.89
CA ASN A 259 18.72 6.65 -19.11
C ASN A 259 17.92 5.65 -18.30
N LYS A 260 17.59 5.99 -17.07
CA LYS A 260 16.89 5.10 -16.17
C LYS A 260 15.64 5.79 -15.64
N TYR A 261 14.47 5.15 -15.85
CA TYR A 261 13.24 5.53 -15.21
C TYR A 261 12.97 4.59 -14.04
N GLN A 262 12.69 5.15 -12.86
CA GLN A 262 12.40 4.41 -11.63
C GLN A 262 11.08 4.90 -11.04
N LEU A 263 10.51 4.06 -10.19
CA LEU A 263 9.34 4.45 -9.41
C LEU A 263 9.66 5.65 -8.52
N GLY A 264 8.75 6.64 -8.51
CA GLY A 264 8.92 7.88 -7.77
C GLY A 264 9.71 8.98 -8.50
N ASP A 265 10.27 8.70 -9.68
CA ASP A 265 10.92 9.75 -10.46
C ASP A 265 9.90 10.80 -10.91
N ALA A 266 10.28 12.07 -10.77
CA ALA A 266 9.48 13.18 -11.30
C ALA A 266 9.66 13.25 -12.82
N ILE A 267 8.54 13.36 -13.52
CA ILE A 267 8.48 13.47 -14.97
C ILE A 267 7.47 14.55 -15.37
N ARG A 268 7.65 15.13 -16.55
CA ARG A 268 6.64 15.99 -17.14
C ARG A 268 5.92 15.24 -18.25
N ILE A 269 4.61 15.24 -18.19
CA ILE A 269 3.76 14.50 -19.11
C ILE A 269 2.80 15.41 -19.84
N LYS A 270 2.36 14.95 -21.00
CA LYS A 270 1.28 15.57 -21.77
C LYS A 270 0.14 14.58 -21.93
N VAL A 271 -1.09 15.03 -21.75
CA VAL A 271 -2.28 14.20 -21.95
C VAL A 271 -2.48 13.95 -23.45
N ALA A 272 -2.25 12.71 -23.88
CA ALA A 272 -2.31 12.33 -25.29
C ALA A 272 -3.69 11.84 -25.71
N GLN A 273 -4.31 10.96 -24.92
CA GLN A 273 -5.59 10.35 -25.23
C GLN A 273 -6.39 10.03 -23.96
N ALA A 274 -7.69 10.26 -24.00
CA ALA A 274 -8.65 9.82 -23.00
C ALA A 274 -9.70 8.92 -23.66
N ASN A 275 -9.70 7.63 -23.31
CA ASN A 275 -10.64 6.66 -23.88
C ASN A 275 -11.63 6.20 -22.80
N LEU A 276 -12.85 6.73 -22.85
CA LEU A 276 -13.91 6.43 -21.89
C LEU A 276 -14.38 4.98 -21.94
N GLU A 277 -14.47 4.39 -23.13
CA GLU A 277 -14.93 3.00 -23.27
C GLU A 277 -13.96 2.01 -22.62
N LYS A 278 -12.67 2.22 -22.83
CA LYS A 278 -11.60 1.40 -22.23
C LYS A 278 -11.22 1.83 -20.82
N LYS A 279 -11.74 2.96 -20.35
CA LYS A 279 -11.36 3.61 -19.08
C LYS A 279 -9.83 3.79 -18.98
N GLN A 280 -9.21 4.24 -20.08
CA GLN A 280 -7.78 4.42 -20.21
C GLN A 280 -7.42 5.87 -20.48
N LEU A 281 -6.34 6.30 -19.85
CA LEU A 281 -5.74 7.60 -20.03
C LEU A 281 -4.29 7.38 -20.48
N ASP A 282 -3.96 7.84 -21.69
CA ASP A 282 -2.63 7.72 -22.24
C ASP A 282 -1.92 9.07 -22.20
N PHE A 283 -0.68 9.03 -21.75
CA PHE A 283 0.21 10.17 -21.66
C PHE A 283 1.37 10.01 -22.65
N THR A 284 2.03 11.11 -22.96
CA THR A 284 3.35 11.14 -23.58
C THR A 284 4.30 11.93 -22.71
N LEU A 285 5.60 11.71 -22.84
CA LEU A 285 6.59 12.55 -22.20
C LEU A 285 6.57 13.95 -22.85
N ALA A 286 6.61 15.01 -22.04
CA ALA A 286 6.68 16.39 -22.49
C ALA A 286 8.10 16.91 -22.34
N GLY A 287 8.64 17.53 -23.44
CA GLY A 287 9.98 18.14 -23.46
C GLY A 287 11.12 17.12 -23.40
N ASP A 288 12.35 17.61 -23.15
CA ASP A 288 13.56 16.80 -22.89
C ASP A 288 13.51 16.19 -21.48
N SER A 289 12.51 15.35 -21.23
CA SER A 289 12.28 14.70 -19.93
C SER A 289 13.20 13.51 -19.71
N ALA A 290 14.50 13.71 -19.76
CA ALA A 290 15.41 12.82 -19.04
C ALA A 290 15.13 13.01 -17.53
N PRO A 291 15.05 11.94 -16.72
CA PRO A 291 14.76 12.05 -15.30
C PRO A 291 15.76 13.01 -14.64
N VAL A 292 15.25 14.09 -14.02
CA VAL A 292 16.08 15.05 -13.30
C VAL A 292 16.65 14.31 -12.10
N ARG A 293 17.90 13.83 -12.24
CA ARG A 293 18.66 13.34 -11.10
C ARG A 293 18.87 14.51 -10.14
N LYS A 294 18.13 14.54 -9.04
CA LYS A 294 18.58 15.31 -7.87
C LYS A 294 19.87 14.66 -7.40
N GLU A 295 21.00 15.33 -7.68
CA GLU A 295 22.31 14.94 -7.15
C GLU A 295 22.15 14.75 -5.63
N LYS A 296 22.58 13.59 -5.14
CA LYS A 296 22.74 13.38 -3.71
C LYS A 296 23.69 14.46 -3.20
N PRO A 297 23.38 15.18 -2.12
CA PRO A 297 24.35 16.08 -1.52
C PRO A 297 25.62 15.28 -1.23
N ALA A 298 26.74 15.72 -1.79
CA ALA A 298 28.04 15.09 -1.62
C ALA A 298 28.31 14.93 -0.12
N ALA A 299 28.54 13.69 0.30
CA ALA A 299 28.97 13.40 1.66
C ALA A 299 30.32 14.12 1.87
N ASN A 300 30.31 15.15 2.70
CA ASN A 300 31.50 15.87 3.13
C ASN A 300 32.44 14.90 3.87
N THR A 301 33.33 14.25 3.14
CA THR A 301 34.48 13.56 3.71
C THR A 301 35.55 14.58 4.04
N SER A 302 35.37 15.34 5.10
CA SER A 302 36.48 16.06 5.73
C SER A 302 37.31 15.10 6.57
N SER A 303 38.24 14.41 5.91
CA SER A 303 39.31 13.68 6.63
C SER A 303 40.36 14.68 7.10
N SER A 304 40.20 15.24 8.29
CA SER A 304 41.31 15.90 8.99
C SER A 304 42.25 14.85 9.56
N LYS A 305 43.32 14.54 8.80
CA LYS A 305 44.48 13.83 9.33
C LYS A 305 45.27 14.75 10.27
N ALA A 306 44.96 14.71 11.56
CA ALA A 306 45.83 15.28 12.57
C ALA A 306 47.05 14.33 12.78
N LYS A 307 48.19 14.74 12.25
CA LYS A 307 49.49 14.15 12.59
C LYS A 307 49.80 14.45 14.06
N LYS A 308 49.77 13.45 14.93
CA LYS A 308 50.40 13.52 16.27
C LYS A 308 51.87 13.14 16.14
N SER A 309 52.73 14.17 16.21
CA SER A 309 54.16 14.01 16.39
C SER A 309 54.46 13.35 17.77
N LYS A 310 55.18 12.27 17.74
CA LYS A 310 55.75 11.65 18.95
C LYS A 310 56.91 12.51 19.44
N GLN A 311 56.76 13.18 20.54
CA GLN A 311 57.86 13.71 21.32
C GLN A 311 58.27 12.72 22.40
N LYS A 312 59.44 12.09 22.22
CA LYS A 312 60.15 11.34 23.22
C LYS A 312 60.72 12.33 24.22
N THR A 313 60.31 12.24 25.49
CA THR A 313 61.12 12.78 26.59
C THR A 313 61.53 11.64 27.52
N ARG A 314 62.80 11.41 27.53
CA ARG A 314 63.58 10.58 28.42
C ARG A 314 63.75 11.34 29.73
N ASN A 315 63.40 10.80 30.86
CA ASN A 315 64.08 11.16 32.12
C ASN A 315 64.02 10.02 33.13
N HIS A 316 65.13 9.72 33.51
CA HIS A 316 65.92 8.98 34.43
C HIS A 316 65.60 9.24 35.90
N ARG A 317 65.77 8.20 36.71
CA ARG A 317 66.20 8.17 38.15
C ARG A 317 65.14 8.46 39.19
N LYS A 318 64.98 7.76 40.21
CA LYS A 318 65.75 6.93 41.16
C LYS A 318 64.92 6.76 42.45
N ASN A 319 65.05 5.59 43.09
CA ASN A 319 65.02 5.32 44.55
C ASN A 319 63.73 5.65 45.32
N LYS A 320 63.04 4.78 45.90
CA LYS A 320 63.34 3.89 47.06
C LYS A 320 62.27 2.80 47.14
#